data_e763aeebe3ff942d81681360689ad9bf
#
_entry.id   e763aeebe3ff942d81681360689ad9bf
#
_cell.length_a   1.000
_cell.length_b   1.000
_cell.length_c   1.000
_cell.angle_alpha   90.00
_cell.angle_beta   90.00
_cell.angle_gamma   90.00
#
_symmetry.space_group_name_H-M   'P 1'
#
loop_
_entity.id
_entity.type
_entity.pdbx_description
1 polymer ?
#
loop_
_entity_poly.entity_id
_entity_poly.type
_entity_poly.pdbx_seq_one_letter_code
_entity_poly.pdbx_strand_id
1 'polypeptide(L)'
;MGALTGSGPVVAIFASDKGPGDPERASLMSEVGRTFARKGARILCLAEGGIIPVPLITAARTAKGSVEVLADQGIVLPPALSGVPITVLPDRGERLAYLAANAAALVALPGSLASATALFQTWASGAKVPVVMLNRHRAFEVLRGFATDVLAPAVPDFDRKIQFAETVEDLWAKVVWVGEQRA
;
A
#
# COMPACT_ATOMS: atom_id res chain seq x y z
N MET A 1 3.24 -3.38 -20.07
CA MET A 1 3.56 -3.92 -18.74
C MET A 1 4.93 -3.41 -18.33
N GLY A 2 4.97 -2.40 -17.49
CA GLY A 2 6.24 -1.88 -16.96
C GLY A 2 6.81 -2.88 -15.96
N ALA A 3 7.92 -3.51 -16.28
CA ALA A 3 8.58 -4.39 -15.33
C ALA A 3 9.12 -3.56 -14.17
N LEU A 4 8.70 -3.86 -12.96
CA LEU A 4 9.27 -3.30 -11.74
C LEU A 4 10.76 -3.67 -11.69
N THR A 5 11.62 -2.67 -11.76
CA THR A 5 13.07 -2.86 -11.69
C THR A 5 13.51 -2.77 -10.23
N GLY A 6 14.24 -3.75 -9.75
CA GLY A 6 14.72 -3.81 -8.36
C GLY A 6 14.70 -5.24 -7.82
N SER A 7 15.52 -5.52 -6.82
CA SER A 7 15.65 -6.83 -6.19
C SER A 7 14.85 -6.98 -4.89
N GLY A 8 14.27 -5.88 -4.40
CA GLY A 8 13.54 -5.87 -3.14
C GLY A 8 12.10 -6.39 -3.25
N PRO A 9 11.39 -6.49 -2.11
CA PRO A 9 10.01 -6.97 -2.08
C PRO A 9 9.07 -6.05 -2.86
N VAL A 10 8.07 -6.66 -3.51
CA VAL A 10 6.94 -5.92 -4.07
C VAL A 10 5.95 -5.61 -2.96
N VAL A 11 5.60 -4.35 -2.78
CA VAL A 11 4.69 -3.90 -1.73
C VAL A 11 3.54 -3.10 -2.33
N ALA A 12 2.32 -3.55 -2.12
CA ALA A 12 1.14 -2.79 -2.51
C ALA A 12 0.77 -1.80 -1.41
N ILE A 13 0.80 -0.49 -1.70
CA ILE A 13 0.54 0.56 -0.72
C ILE A 13 -0.80 1.24 -1.02
N PHE A 14 -1.72 1.12 -0.06
CA PHE A 14 -3.02 1.77 -0.07
C PHE A 14 -2.93 3.10 0.66
N ALA A 15 -3.00 4.18 -0.08
CA ALA A 15 -2.92 5.54 0.40
C ALA A 15 -3.85 6.45 -0.39
N SER A 16 -4.34 7.51 0.24
CA SER A 16 -5.22 8.47 -0.41
C SER A 16 -5.09 9.83 0.28
N ASP A 17 -5.04 10.88 -0.52
CA ASP A 17 -5.09 12.28 -0.08
C ASP A 17 -6.39 12.98 -0.54
N LYS A 18 -7.47 12.21 -0.77
CA LYS A 18 -8.74 12.79 -1.21
C LYS A 18 -9.28 13.79 -0.18
N GLY A 19 -9.30 15.03 -0.58
CA GLY A 19 -9.76 16.16 0.23
C GLY A 19 -8.86 17.37 0.05
N PRO A 20 -9.22 18.52 0.62
CA PRO A 20 -8.29 19.64 0.71
C PRO A 20 -7.05 19.11 1.45
N GLY A 21 -5.90 19.16 0.80
CA GLY A 21 -4.68 18.47 1.18
C GLY A 21 -4.43 18.53 2.67
N ASP A 22 -4.53 17.41 3.34
CA ASP A 22 -4.05 17.29 4.69
C ASP A 22 -2.50 17.23 4.61
N PRO A 23 -1.79 18.29 5.03
CA PRO A 23 -0.34 18.33 4.93
C PRO A 23 0.34 17.18 5.66
N GLU A 24 -0.28 16.68 6.71
CA GLU A 24 0.23 15.57 7.51
C GLU A 24 0.14 14.25 6.73
N ARG A 25 -0.95 13.99 6.03
CA ARG A 25 -1.10 12.80 5.17
C ARG A 25 -0.12 12.85 4.00
N ALA A 26 0.02 14.00 3.36
CA ALA A 26 0.95 14.19 2.26
C ALA A 26 2.41 13.99 2.74
N SER A 27 2.75 14.51 3.90
CA SER A 27 4.07 14.32 4.54
C SER A 27 4.34 12.85 4.84
N LEU A 28 3.35 12.15 5.41
CA LEU A 28 3.46 10.73 5.73
C LEU A 28 3.62 9.87 4.47
N MET A 29 2.82 10.11 3.44
CA MET A 29 2.95 9.43 2.15
C MET A 29 4.35 9.65 1.54
N SER A 30 4.88 10.87 1.63
CA SER A 30 6.21 11.20 1.13
C SER A 30 7.32 10.50 1.95
N GLU A 31 7.16 10.42 3.26
CA GLU A 31 8.08 9.71 4.15
C GLU A 31 8.13 8.22 3.80
N VAL A 32 6.97 7.58 3.66
CA VAL A 32 6.86 6.14 3.30
C VAL A 32 7.44 5.89 1.91
N GLY A 33 7.04 6.67 0.91
CA GLY A 33 7.54 6.52 -0.46
C GLY A 33 9.06 6.61 -0.55
N ARG A 34 9.65 7.60 0.13
CA ARG A 34 11.11 7.79 0.18
C ARG A 34 11.81 6.66 0.91
N THR A 35 11.30 6.26 2.06
CA THR A 35 11.91 5.22 2.90
C THR A 35 11.88 3.87 2.17
N PHE A 36 10.74 3.47 1.63
CA PHE A 36 10.59 2.20 0.92
C PHE A 36 11.45 2.16 -0.35
N ALA A 37 11.50 3.25 -1.10
CA ALA A 37 12.35 3.36 -2.27
C ALA A 37 13.84 3.20 -1.92
N ARG A 38 14.31 3.88 -0.88
CA ARG A 38 15.72 3.78 -0.40
C ARG A 38 16.07 2.39 0.11
N LYS A 39 15.10 1.65 0.64
CA LYS A 39 15.25 0.27 1.09
C LYS A 39 15.11 -0.75 -0.07
N GLY A 40 14.91 -0.28 -1.31
CA GLY A 40 14.86 -1.12 -2.50
C GLY A 40 13.51 -1.77 -2.78
N ALA A 41 12.45 -1.39 -2.10
CA ALA A 41 11.11 -1.90 -2.38
C ALA A 41 10.63 -1.53 -3.79
N ARG A 42 9.86 -2.42 -4.40
CA ARG A 42 9.09 -2.17 -5.61
C ARG A 42 7.66 -1.86 -5.20
N ILE A 43 7.21 -0.64 -5.45
CA ILE A 43 5.94 -0.13 -4.93
C ILE A 43 4.85 -0.28 -5.99
N LEU A 44 3.73 -0.90 -5.61
CA LEU A 44 2.48 -0.92 -6.38
C LEU A 44 1.50 0.05 -5.72
N CYS A 45 0.92 0.94 -6.51
CA CYS A 45 -0.12 1.88 -6.07
C CYS A 45 -1.39 1.69 -6.88
N LEU A 46 -2.54 1.94 -6.24
CA LEU A 46 -3.84 1.97 -6.90
C LEU A 46 -4.23 3.42 -7.19
N ALA A 47 -4.65 3.70 -8.43
CA ALA A 47 -5.22 4.98 -8.84
C ALA A 47 -6.58 4.72 -9.48
N GLU A 48 -7.65 5.06 -8.79
CA GLU A 48 -9.02 4.84 -9.27
C GLU A 48 -9.97 5.95 -8.80
N GLY A 49 -10.98 6.25 -9.59
CA GLY A 49 -11.98 7.27 -9.26
C GLY A 49 -11.38 8.66 -9.04
N GLY A 50 -10.29 9.00 -9.71
CA GLY A 50 -9.57 10.26 -9.55
C GLY A 50 -8.73 10.38 -8.27
N ILE A 51 -8.58 9.29 -7.51
CA ILE A 51 -7.75 9.24 -6.30
C ILE A 51 -6.39 8.68 -6.67
N ILE A 52 -5.35 9.48 -6.51
CA ILE A 52 -3.97 9.13 -6.86
C ILE A 52 -3.07 9.50 -5.67
N PRO A 53 -2.26 8.59 -5.12
CA PRO A 53 -1.37 8.91 -4.01
C PRO A 53 -0.11 9.66 -4.50
N VAL A 54 -0.31 10.86 -5.04
CA VAL A 54 0.74 11.68 -5.68
C VAL A 54 1.98 11.88 -4.79
N PRO A 55 1.85 12.27 -3.50
CA PRO A 55 3.02 12.48 -2.65
C PRO A 55 3.87 11.22 -2.46
N LEU A 56 3.23 10.05 -2.33
CA LEU A 56 3.92 8.76 -2.21
C LEU A 56 4.74 8.46 -3.47
N ILE A 57 4.10 8.55 -4.64
CA ILE A 57 4.71 8.23 -5.93
C ILE A 57 5.87 9.18 -6.23
N THR A 58 5.65 10.47 -6.05
CA THR A 58 6.66 11.51 -6.31
C THR A 58 7.88 11.32 -5.42
N ALA A 59 7.68 11.11 -4.12
CA ALA A 59 8.78 10.92 -3.18
C ALA A 59 9.58 9.63 -3.46
N ALA A 60 8.90 8.54 -3.81
CA ALA A 60 9.55 7.30 -4.19
C ALA A 60 10.41 7.46 -5.45
N ARG A 61 9.89 8.12 -6.49
CA ARG A 61 10.63 8.39 -7.74
C ARG A 61 11.83 9.31 -7.52
N THR A 62 11.65 10.36 -6.71
CA THR A 62 12.75 11.26 -6.35
C THR A 62 13.87 10.50 -5.63
N ALA A 63 13.53 9.49 -4.86
CA ALA A 63 14.49 8.59 -4.23
C ALA A 63 15.00 7.46 -5.17
N LYS A 64 14.70 7.54 -6.48
CA LYS A 64 15.07 6.56 -7.52
C LYS A 64 14.48 5.17 -7.29
N GLY A 65 13.35 5.08 -6.59
CA GLY A 65 12.62 3.84 -6.37
C GLY A 65 11.78 3.40 -7.56
N SER A 66 11.43 2.13 -7.59
CA SER A 66 10.54 1.52 -8.57
C SER A 66 9.10 1.65 -8.12
N VAL A 67 8.26 2.29 -8.94
CA VAL A 67 6.82 2.46 -8.69
C VAL A 67 6.05 2.10 -9.94
N GLU A 68 4.99 1.32 -9.78
CA GLU A 68 3.98 1.05 -10.82
C GLU A 68 2.60 1.45 -10.30
N VAL A 69 1.82 2.08 -11.15
CA VAL A 69 0.45 2.51 -10.84
C VAL A 69 -0.54 1.62 -11.58
N LEU A 70 -1.43 0.98 -10.84
CA LEU A 70 -2.60 0.31 -11.40
C LEU A 70 -3.76 1.30 -11.47
N ALA A 71 -4.29 1.49 -12.66
CA ALA A 71 -5.28 2.53 -12.91
C ALA A 71 -6.55 2.00 -13.55
N ASP A 72 -7.66 2.69 -13.30
CA ASP A 72 -8.90 2.52 -14.04
C ASP A 72 -8.81 3.17 -15.44
N GLN A 73 -9.75 2.84 -16.28
CA GLN A 73 -9.86 3.44 -17.61
C GLN A 73 -10.22 4.93 -17.47
N GLY A 74 -9.49 5.77 -18.19
CA GLY A 74 -9.72 7.23 -18.18
C GLY A 74 -9.00 8.00 -17.07
N ILE A 75 -8.09 7.34 -16.32
CA ILE A 75 -7.25 8.05 -15.36
C ILE A 75 -6.44 9.16 -16.04
N VAL A 76 -6.46 10.35 -15.46
CA VAL A 76 -5.64 11.47 -15.88
C VAL A 76 -4.57 11.71 -14.81
N LEU A 77 -3.33 11.45 -15.16
CA LEU A 77 -2.21 11.73 -14.26
C LEU A 77 -1.85 13.21 -14.25
N PRO A 78 -1.58 13.77 -13.07
CA PRO A 78 -1.03 15.11 -12.98
C PRO A 78 0.38 15.16 -13.63
N PRO A 79 0.81 16.35 -14.11
CA PRO A 79 2.12 16.51 -14.77
C PRO A 79 3.31 16.01 -13.93
N ALA A 80 3.21 16.12 -12.59
CA ALA A 80 4.23 15.65 -11.65
C ALA A 80 4.47 14.13 -11.75
N LEU A 81 3.52 13.36 -12.28
CA LEU A 81 3.61 11.92 -12.47
C LEU A 81 3.89 11.51 -13.92
N SER A 82 4.29 12.43 -14.76
CA SER A 82 4.70 12.12 -16.15
C SER A 82 5.78 11.04 -16.17
N GLY A 83 5.61 10.02 -17.04
CA GLY A 83 6.57 8.92 -17.17
C GLY A 83 6.56 7.89 -16.04
N VAL A 84 5.56 7.91 -15.16
CA VAL A 84 5.33 6.80 -14.22
C VAL A 84 4.80 5.58 -14.99
N PRO A 85 5.34 4.39 -14.79
CA PRO A 85 4.76 3.16 -15.33
C PRO A 85 3.32 2.98 -14.85
N ILE A 86 2.41 2.79 -15.81
CA ILE A 86 0.98 2.60 -15.54
C ILE A 86 0.53 1.31 -16.22
N THR A 87 -0.21 0.49 -15.46
CA THR A 87 -0.97 -0.62 -16.00
C THR A 87 -2.45 -0.31 -15.86
N VAL A 88 -3.14 -0.16 -17.00
CA VAL A 88 -4.59 0.11 -17.00
C VAL A 88 -5.34 -1.20 -17.05
N LEU A 89 -6.15 -1.45 -16.02
CA LEU A 89 -7.07 -2.57 -15.93
C LEU A 89 -8.47 -1.99 -15.67
N PRO A 90 -9.37 -2.03 -16.66
CA PRO A 90 -10.71 -1.45 -16.53
C PRO A 90 -11.53 -2.04 -15.41
N ASP A 91 -11.47 -3.37 -15.23
CA ASP A 91 -12.19 -4.05 -14.16
C ASP A 91 -11.50 -3.86 -12.80
N ARG A 92 -12.30 -3.46 -11.81
CA ARG A 92 -11.80 -3.22 -10.44
C ARG A 92 -11.33 -4.50 -9.77
N GLY A 93 -12.06 -5.60 -9.97
CA GLY A 93 -11.70 -6.91 -9.41
C GLY A 93 -10.34 -7.38 -9.95
N GLU A 94 -10.08 -7.16 -11.25
CA GLU A 94 -8.78 -7.48 -11.86
C GLU A 94 -7.65 -6.63 -11.27
N ARG A 95 -7.87 -5.34 -11.00
CA ARG A 95 -6.87 -4.49 -10.34
C ARG A 95 -6.53 -5.00 -8.95
N LEU A 96 -7.54 -5.31 -8.13
CA LEU A 96 -7.33 -5.82 -6.77
C LEU A 96 -6.67 -7.21 -6.77
N ALA A 97 -7.07 -8.08 -7.69
CA ALA A 97 -6.46 -9.39 -7.87
C ALA A 97 -4.98 -9.28 -8.29
N TYR A 98 -4.66 -8.32 -9.16
CA TYR A 98 -3.27 -8.06 -9.55
C TYR A 98 -2.41 -7.64 -8.36
N LEU A 99 -2.90 -6.72 -7.52
CA LEU A 99 -2.21 -6.31 -6.29
C LEU A 99 -1.95 -7.51 -5.37
N ALA A 100 -2.98 -8.32 -5.14
CA ALA A 100 -2.91 -9.50 -4.29
C ALA A 100 -1.92 -10.56 -4.82
N ALA A 101 -1.90 -10.77 -6.13
CA ALA A 101 -1.05 -11.79 -6.77
C ALA A 101 0.43 -11.39 -6.80
N ASN A 102 0.73 -10.09 -6.90
CA ASN A 102 2.09 -9.62 -7.12
C ASN A 102 2.77 -9.06 -5.86
N ALA A 103 2.02 -8.67 -4.83
CA ALA A 103 2.59 -8.10 -3.62
C ALA A 103 3.03 -9.17 -2.60
N ALA A 104 4.18 -8.98 -2.00
CA ALA A 104 4.64 -9.75 -0.84
C ALA A 104 3.92 -9.32 0.44
N ALA A 105 3.50 -8.06 0.52
CA ALA A 105 2.71 -7.50 1.61
C ALA A 105 1.80 -6.38 1.11
N LEU A 106 0.64 -6.22 1.75
CA LEU A 106 -0.25 -5.09 1.59
C LEU A 106 0.02 -4.09 2.74
N VAL A 107 0.19 -2.84 2.40
CA VAL A 107 0.42 -1.76 3.38
C VAL A 107 -0.73 -0.77 3.34
N ALA A 108 -1.28 -0.46 4.51
CA ALA A 108 -2.26 0.61 4.65
C ALA A 108 -1.66 1.82 5.37
N LEU A 109 -1.79 2.99 4.76
CA LEU A 109 -1.51 4.27 5.40
C LEU A 109 -2.80 4.92 5.89
N PRO A 110 -2.76 5.75 6.94
CA PRO A 110 -3.88 6.59 7.31
C PRO A 110 -4.36 7.40 6.10
N GLY A 111 -5.62 7.27 5.75
CA GLY A 111 -6.13 7.85 4.52
C GLY A 111 -7.66 7.93 4.49
N SER A 112 -8.25 7.65 3.34
CA SER A 112 -9.69 7.69 3.13
C SER A 112 -10.35 6.32 3.31
N LEU A 113 -11.67 6.33 3.47
CA LEU A 113 -12.48 5.13 3.46
C LEU A 113 -12.29 4.34 2.16
N ALA A 114 -12.06 5.01 1.03
CA ALA A 114 -11.84 4.36 -0.24
C ALA A 114 -10.57 3.48 -0.25
N SER A 115 -9.45 3.98 0.31
CA SER A 115 -8.22 3.19 0.42
C SER A 115 -8.35 2.03 1.41
N ALA A 116 -9.04 2.24 2.53
CA ALA A 116 -9.34 1.17 3.48
C ALA A 116 -10.24 0.09 2.86
N THR A 117 -11.28 0.48 2.13
CA THR A 117 -12.16 -0.46 1.43
C THR A 117 -11.39 -1.27 0.38
N ALA A 118 -10.54 -0.62 -0.42
CA ALA A 118 -9.71 -1.30 -1.41
C ALA A 118 -8.76 -2.32 -0.75
N LEU A 119 -8.12 -1.96 0.35
CA LEU A 119 -7.28 -2.86 1.13
C LEU A 119 -8.06 -4.11 1.58
N PHE A 120 -9.20 -3.92 2.24
CA PHE A 120 -9.98 -5.03 2.77
C PHE A 120 -10.57 -5.92 1.68
N GLN A 121 -11.01 -5.35 0.56
CA GLN A 121 -11.46 -6.13 -0.59
C GLN A 121 -10.33 -6.93 -1.21
N THR A 122 -9.13 -6.34 -1.34
CA THR A 122 -7.95 -7.05 -1.84
C THR A 122 -7.59 -8.21 -0.92
N TRP A 123 -7.62 -7.98 0.38
CA TRP A 123 -7.30 -9.00 1.38
C TRP A 123 -8.36 -10.11 1.43
N ALA A 124 -9.65 -9.75 1.36
CA ALA A 124 -10.78 -10.68 1.39
C ALA A 124 -10.89 -11.53 0.12
N SER A 125 -10.31 -11.13 -1.00
CA SER A 125 -10.35 -11.87 -2.28
C SER A 125 -9.57 -13.20 -2.30
N GLY A 126 -9.20 -13.70 -1.11
CA GLY A 126 -8.52 -14.99 -0.93
C GLY A 126 -7.00 -14.90 -0.98
N ALA A 127 -6.49 -13.70 -0.99
CA ALA A 127 -5.07 -13.50 -0.94
C ALA A 127 -4.50 -13.91 0.42
N LYS A 128 -3.56 -14.82 0.41
CA LYS A 128 -2.74 -15.16 1.57
C LYS A 128 -1.67 -14.08 1.82
N VAL A 129 -1.93 -12.85 1.38
CA VAL A 129 -0.97 -11.74 1.48
C VAL A 129 -1.12 -11.10 2.86
N PRO A 130 -0.03 -10.95 3.61
CA PRO A 130 -0.08 -10.28 4.90
C PRO A 130 -0.35 -8.78 4.74
N VAL A 131 -0.99 -8.21 5.75
CA VAL A 131 -1.34 -6.78 5.83
C VAL A 131 -0.57 -6.14 6.96
N VAL A 132 0.08 -5.00 6.69
CA VAL A 132 0.72 -4.17 7.69
C VAL A 132 0.10 -2.77 7.64
N MET A 133 -0.48 -2.33 8.75
CA MET A 133 -1.15 -1.04 8.87
C MET A 133 -0.30 -0.06 9.68
N LEU A 134 -0.10 1.14 9.16
CA LEU A 134 0.60 2.20 9.89
C LEU A 134 -0.40 2.91 10.82
N ASN A 135 -0.37 2.54 12.10
CA ASN A 135 -1.29 3.04 13.14
C ASN A 135 -0.86 4.40 13.74
N ARG A 136 -0.22 5.24 12.95
CA ARG A 136 0.20 6.58 13.39
C ARG A 136 -1.01 7.39 13.84
N HIS A 137 -0.88 8.05 14.98
CA HIS A 137 -1.99 8.79 15.62
C HIS A 137 -3.25 7.95 15.88
N ARG A 138 -3.07 6.64 16.11
CA ARG A 138 -4.17 5.71 16.38
C ARG A 138 -5.18 5.59 15.24
N ALA A 139 -4.76 5.83 14.00
CA ALA A 139 -5.64 5.83 12.83
C ALA A 139 -6.34 4.48 12.60
N PHE A 140 -5.72 3.38 13.00
CA PHE A 140 -6.25 2.02 12.88
C PHE A 140 -6.53 1.35 14.24
N GLU A 141 -6.65 2.12 15.32
CA GLU A 141 -6.79 1.58 16.67
C GLU A 141 -8.04 0.70 16.84
N VAL A 142 -9.16 1.09 16.25
CA VAL A 142 -10.40 0.29 16.27
C VAL A 142 -10.21 -1.04 15.54
N LEU A 143 -9.49 -1.02 14.41
CA LEU A 143 -9.17 -2.24 13.67
C LEU A 143 -8.19 -3.11 14.42
N ARG A 144 -7.22 -2.52 15.12
CA ARG A 144 -6.29 -3.26 15.98
C ARG A 144 -7.03 -3.98 17.11
N GLY A 145 -7.95 -3.29 17.77
CA GLY A 145 -8.78 -3.91 18.81
C GLY A 145 -9.61 -5.07 18.26
N PHE A 146 -10.33 -4.85 17.16
CA PHE A 146 -11.10 -5.91 16.51
C PHE A 146 -10.22 -7.09 16.08
N ALA A 147 -9.07 -6.82 15.49
CA ALA A 147 -8.14 -7.84 15.06
C ALA A 147 -7.61 -8.68 16.24
N THR A 148 -7.24 -8.04 17.35
CA THR A 148 -6.73 -8.70 18.54
C THR A 148 -7.80 -9.50 19.26
N ASP A 149 -8.99 -8.94 19.43
CA ASP A 149 -10.03 -9.53 20.28
C ASP A 149 -10.89 -10.56 19.54
N VAL A 150 -11.06 -10.40 18.23
CA VAL A 150 -11.97 -11.22 17.42
C VAL A 150 -11.23 -12.14 16.46
N LEU A 151 -10.23 -11.62 15.72
CA LEU A 151 -9.57 -12.42 14.70
C LEU A 151 -8.43 -13.28 15.25
N ALA A 152 -7.63 -12.76 16.17
CA ALA A 152 -6.47 -13.49 16.68
C ALA A 152 -6.83 -14.85 17.31
N PRO A 153 -7.92 -15.00 18.09
CA PRO A 153 -8.32 -16.30 18.62
C PRO A 153 -8.80 -17.28 17.56
N ALA A 154 -9.30 -16.79 16.40
CA ALA A 154 -9.94 -17.60 15.38
C ALA A 154 -9.06 -17.88 14.17
N VAL A 155 -8.01 -17.08 13.95
CA VAL A 155 -7.17 -17.14 12.75
C VAL A 155 -5.79 -17.71 13.12
N PRO A 156 -5.44 -18.92 12.65
CA PRO A 156 -4.10 -19.47 12.86
C PRO A 156 -3.03 -18.53 12.28
N ASP A 157 -1.90 -18.42 12.96
CA ASP A 157 -0.76 -17.58 12.56
C ASP A 157 -1.16 -16.10 12.32
N PHE A 158 -2.05 -15.58 13.16
CA PHE A 158 -2.59 -14.24 13.06
C PHE A 158 -1.48 -13.19 12.91
N ASP A 159 -0.42 -13.27 13.72
CA ASP A 159 0.71 -12.33 13.70
C ASP A 159 1.45 -12.29 12.35
N ARG A 160 1.38 -13.36 11.58
CA ARG A 160 1.96 -13.42 10.25
C ARG A 160 1.04 -12.82 9.18
N LYS A 161 -0.22 -12.57 9.51
CA LYS A 161 -1.24 -12.11 8.57
C LYS A 161 -1.60 -10.65 8.73
N ILE A 162 -1.60 -10.15 9.97
CA ILE A 162 -1.96 -8.76 10.28
C ILE A 162 -0.96 -8.20 11.28
N GLN A 163 -0.34 -7.08 10.91
CA GLN A 163 0.58 -6.34 11.77
C GLN A 163 0.20 -4.86 11.82
N PHE A 164 0.52 -4.22 12.94
CA PHE A 164 0.33 -2.78 13.13
C PHE A 164 1.67 -2.15 13.48
N ALA A 165 2.03 -1.10 12.76
CA ALA A 165 3.27 -0.35 12.95
C ALA A 165 2.96 1.05 13.45
N GLU A 166 3.80 1.60 14.31
CA GLU A 166 3.62 2.95 14.86
C GLU A 166 4.48 4.00 14.10
N THR A 167 5.56 3.58 13.49
CA THR A 167 6.48 4.43 12.73
C THR A 167 6.74 3.85 11.34
N VAL A 168 7.29 4.66 10.44
CA VAL A 168 7.64 4.21 9.08
C VAL A 168 8.78 3.19 9.10
N GLU A 169 9.74 3.32 10.00
CA GLU A 169 10.81 2.31 10.16
C GLU A 169 10.26 0.99 10.70
N ASP A 170 9.36 1.03 11.68
CA ASP A 170 8.67 -0.17 12.18
C ASP A 170 7.79 -0.80 11.10
N LEU A 171 7.11 0.02 10.29
CA LEU A 171 6.33 -0.43 9.13
C LEU A 171 7.21 -1.24 8.16
N TRP A 172 8.38 -0.70 7.82
CA TRP A 172 9.31 -1.39 6.94
C TRP A 172 9.80 -2.71 7.55
N ALA A 173 10.22 -2.69 8.82
CA ALA A 173 10.69 -3.89 9.51
C ALA A 173 9.64 -5.01 9.51
N LYS A 174 8.37 -4.65 9.76
CA LYS A 174 7.25 -5.60 9.71
C LYS A 174 6.95 -6.10 8.31
N VAL A 175 7.02 -5.24 7.29
CA VAL A 175 6.85 -5.66 5.88
C VAL A 175 7.89 -6.69 5.48
N VAL A 176 9.16 -6.47 5.84
CA VAL A 176 10.23 -7.46 5.59
C VAL A 176 9.97 -8.75 6.32
N TRP A 177 9.66 -8.66 7.61
CA TRP A 177 9.40 -9.84 8.45
C TRP A 177 8.25 -10.70 7.91
N VAL A 178 7.09 -10.11 7.58
CA VAL A 178 5.95 -10.88 7.05
C VAL A 178 6.23 -11.44 5.65
N GLY A 179 7.02 -10.74 4.85
CA GLY A 179 7.43 -11.18 3.52
C GLY A 179 8.33 -12.43 3.56
N GLU A 180 9.27 -12.47 4.50
CA GLU A 180 10.16 -13.62 4.72
C GLU A 180 9.41 -14.87 5.21
N GLN A 181 8.33 -14.71 5.97
CA GLN A 181 7.51 -15.83 6.44
C GLN A 181 6.68 -16.48 5.32
N ARG A 182 6.61 -15.84 4.16
CA ARG A 182 5.84 -16.32 2.99
C ARG A 182 6.71 -17.13 2.01
N ALA A 183 8.02 -16.95 2.07
CA ALA A 183 8.98 -17.66 1.23
C ALA A 183 9.22 -19.10 1.73
#